data_bef06e0000be34f626528950689f35b8
#
_entry.id   bef06e0000be34f626528950689f35b8
#
_cell.length_a   1.000
_cell.length_b   1.000
_cell.length_c   1.000
_cell.angle_alpha   90.00
_cell.angle_beta   90.00
_cell.angle_gamma   90.00
#
_symmetry.space_group_name_H-M   'P 1'
#
loop_
_entity.id
_entity.type
_entity.pdbx_description
1 polymer ?
#
loop_
_entity_poly.entity_id
_entity_poly.type
_entity_poly.pdbx_seq_one_letter_code
_entity_poly.pdbx_strand_id
1 'polypeptide(L)'
;MPAGLTDGAYVAKFVIAVDGPAGSGKSSVSRAAARALGFGYQDTGAAYRALAWHALQQRVDLDDAAAVLASWDTFDYEIGTDPDAYFVRVNGDDVTDAIRTPDVTAAVAHIAKLPEVRARLVQLFRNVMRKTDAQGIITEGRDITTVVAPDAEVRILLTADEQVRMARRSAEVTTQSAAETSAALARRDAADAKVVDFMNAADGVTTLDSTDLDFDQTVQAVVDLARTAGH
;
A
#
# COMPACT_ATOMS: atom_id res chain seq x y z
N MET A 1 30.50 28.31 20.78
CA MET A 1 29.06 28.04 21.01
C MET A 1 28.44 27.73 19.68
N PRO A 2 28.20 26.47 19.28
CA PRO A 2 27.43 26.19 18.10
C PRO A 2 25.95 26.40 18.42
N ALA A 3 25.27 27.13 17.53
CA ALA A 3 23.86 27.42 17.61
C ALA A 3 23.04 26.12 17.61
N GLY A 4 22.16 25.99 18.59
CA GLY A 4 21.26 24.87 18.72
C GLY A 4 20.36 24.76 17.50
N LEU A 5 20.34 23.57 16.88
CA LEU A 5 19.31 23.13 16.01
C LEU A 5 18.01 23.12 16.82
N THR A 6 17.11 24.04 16.55
CA THR A 6 15.74 23.99 17.06
C THR A 6 15.13 22.73 16.50
N ASP A 7 14.91 21.77 17.38
CA ASP A 7 14.09 20.58 17.14
C ASP A 7 12.72 21.09 16.67
N GLY A 8 12.48 21.03 15.38
CA GLY A 8 11.19 21.43 14.82
C GLY A 8 10.13 20.54 15.46
N ALA A 9 9.20 21.15 16.18
CA ALA A 9 8.12 20.45 16.86
C ALA A 9 7.51 19.43 15.88
N TYR A 10 7.62 18.15 16.23
CA TYR A 10 7.03 17.07 15.47
C TYR A 10 5.50 17.23 15.52
N VAL A 11 4.93 17.76 14.45
CA VAL A 11 3.48 17.82 14.31
C VAL A 11 3.03 16.41 13.91
N ALA A 12 2.23 15.78 14.75
CA ALA A 12 1.63 14.50 14.43
C ALA A 12 0.85 14.64 13.11
N LYS A 13 1.15 13.78 12.15
CA LYS A 13 0.44 13.77 10.86
C LYS A 13 -0.89 13.05 11.02
N PHE A 14 -1.95 13.55 10.41
CA PHE A 14 -3.21 12.83 10.33
C PHE A 14 -3.05 11.62 9.41
N VAL A 15 -3.30 10.42 9.92
CA VAL A 15 -3.12 9.18 9.19
C VAL A 15 -4.46 8.52 8.89
N ILE A 16 -4.70 8.20 7.63
CA ILE A 16 -5.79 7.32 7.21
C ILE A 16 -5.17 6.01 6.77
N ALA A 17 -5.45 4.94 7.51
CA ALA A 17 -5.02 3.59 7.22
C ALA A 17 -6.10 2.85 6.43
N VAL A 18 -5.76 2.31 5.25
CA VAL A 18 -6.72 1.61 4.38
C VAL A 18 -6.23 0.22 4.07
N ASP A 19 -6.95 -0.79 4.52
CA ASP A 19 -6.77 -2.19 4.12
C ASP A 19 -7.89 -2.66 3.20
N GLY A 20 -7.70 -3.81 2.59
CA GLY A 20 -8.75 -4.43 1.78
C GLY A 20 -8.21 -5.38 0.71
N PRO A 21 -9.05 -6.25 0.16
CA PRO A 21 -8.67 -7.24 -0.84
C PRO A 21 -8.26 -6.62 -2.18
N ALA A 22 -7.67 -7.44 -3.04
CA ALA A 22 -7.33 -7.02 -4.40
C ALA A 22 -8.62 -6.70 -5.18
N GLY A 23 -8.58 -5.64 -6.03
CA GLY A 23 -9.74 -5.20 -6.79
C GLY A 23 -10.81 -4.43 -6.00
N SER A 24 -10.62 -4.17 -4.68
CA SER A 24 -11.55 -3.32 -3.92
C SER A 24 -11.52 -1.83 -4.31
N GLY A 25 -10.54 -1.43 -5.13
CA GLY A 25 -10.38 -0.03 -5.53
C GLY A 25 -9.55 0.80 -4.55
N LYS A 26 -8.96 0.19 -3.50
CA LYS A 26 -8.27 0.94 -2.44
C LYS A 26 -7.18 1.89 -2.95
N SER A 27 -6.36 1.49 -3.96
CA SER A 27 -5.29 2.36 -4.46
C SER A 27 -5.82 3.59 -5.18
N SER A 28 -6.79 3.42 -6.08
CA SER A 28 -7.41 4.53 -6.81
C SER A 28 -8.23 5.44 -5.90
N VAL A 29 -9.03 4.86 -5.00
CA VAL A 29 -9.84 5.60 -4.02
C VAL A 29 -8.95 6.36 -3.03
N SER A 30 -7.95 5.70 -2.43
CA SER A 30 -7.01 6.34 -1.49
C SER A 30 -6.25 7.49 -2.12
N ARG A 31 -5.78 7.31 -3.36
CA ARG A 31 -5.08 8.37 -4.10
C ARG A 31 -5.99 9.56 -4.41
N ALA A 32 -7.24 9.32 -4.81
CA ALA A 32 -8.21 10.38 -5.07
C ALA A 32 -8.65 11.09 -3.78
N ALA A 33 -8.88 10.36 -2.70
CA ALA A 33 -9.19 10.93 -1.40
C ALA A 33 -8.02 11.76 -0.83
N ALA A 34 -6.77 11.29 -1.00
CA ALA A 34 -5.57 12.05 -0.62
C ALA A 34 -5.52 13.39 -1.36
N ARG A 35 -5.78 13.40 -2.65
CA ARG A 35 -5.87 14.62 -3.46
C ARG A 35 -6.97 15.57 -2.93
N ALA A 36 -8.16 15.05 -2.63
CA ALA A 36 -9.28 15.83 -2.14
C ALA A 36 -9.05 16.45 -0.75
N LEU A 37 -8.23 15.80 0.09
CA LEU A 37 -7.87 16.24 1.44
C LEU A 37 -6.57 17.06 1.48
N GLY A 38 -5.81 17.17 0.38
CA GLY A 38 -4.47 17.75 0.39
C GLY A 38 -3.45 16.91 1.17
N PHE A 39 -3.66 15.60 1.25
CA PHE A 39 -2.81 14.64 1.93
C PHE A 39 -1.80 13.98 1.01
N GLY A 40 -0.75 13.42 1.60
CA GLY A 40 0.12 12.46 0.93
C GLY A 40 -0.59 11.13 0.67
N TYR A 41 -0.03 10.35 -0.24
CA TYR A 41 -0.50 9.01 -0.58
C TYR A 41 0.66 8.01 -0.55
N GLN A 42 0.46 6.84 0.05
CA GLN A 42 1.44 5.76 0.11
C GLN A 42 0.81 4.41 -0.24
N ASP A 43 1.30 3.76 -1.31
CA ASP A 43 1.05 2.36 -1.68
C ASP A 43 2.14 1.48 -1.05
N THR A 44 1.84 0.77 0.04
CA THR A 44 2.81 -0.12 0.69
C THR A 44 3.11 -1.35 -0.16
N GLY A 45 2.17 -1.81 -0.96
CA GLY A 45 2.38 -2.89 -1.90
C GLY A 45 3.43 -2.57 -2.96
N ALA A 46 3.67 -1.30 -3.25
CA ALA A 46 4.73 -0.88 -4.16
C ALA A 46 6.12 -1.22 -3.61
N ALA A 47 6.35 -1.07 -2.31
CA ALA A 47 7.66 -1.39 -1.71
C ALA A 47 7.94 -2.90 -1.71
N TYR A 48 6.93 -3.74 -1.46
CA TYR A 48 7.06 -5.20 -1.63
C TYR A 48 7.43 -5.57 -3.07
N ARG A 49 6.78 -4.94 -4.05
CA ARG A 49 7.08 -5.14 -5.46
C ARG A 49 8.45 -4.59 -5.84
N ALA A 50 8.83 -3.45 -5.30
CA ALA A 50 10.15 -2.86 -5.54
C ALA A 50 11.29 -3.74 -5.02
N LEU A 51 11.14 -4.32 -3.82
CA LEU A 51 12.11 -5.27 -3.27
C LEU A 51 12.14 -6.57 -4.09
N ALA A 52 10.98 -7.07 -4.54
CA ALA A 52 10.92 -8.23 -5.43
C ALA A 52 11.62 -7.95 -6.77
N TRP A 53 11.37 -6.79 -7.38
CA TRP A 53 12.05 -6.35 -8.59
C TRP A 53 13.56 -6.27 -8.38
N HIS A 54 14.02 -5.64 -7.31
CA HIS A 54 15.44 -5.51 -6.96
C HIS A 54 16.11 -6.88 -6.81
N ALA A 55 15.50 -7.81 -6.08
CA ALA A 55 16.00 -9.16 -5.92
C ALA A 55 16.10 -9.91 -7.27
N LEU A 56 15.10 -9.76 -8.14
CA LEU A 56 15.11 -10.34 -9.49
C LEU A 56 16.24 -9.76 -10.36
N GLN A 57 16.47 -8.43 -10.32
CA GLN A 57 17.57 -7.79 -11.06
C GLN A 57 18.94 -8.32 -10.60
N GLN A 58 19.09 -8.61 -9.32
CA GLN A 58 20.29 -9.20 -8.75
C GLN A 58 20.37 -10.73 -8.92
N ARG A 59 19.37 -11.35 -9.54
CA ARG A 59 19.26 -12.82 -9.71
C ARG A 59 19.33 -13.57 -8.39
N VAL A 60 18.76 -13.00 -7.34
CA VAL A 60 18.66 -13.62 -6.02
C VAL A 60 17.76 -14.86 -6.12
N ASP A 61 18.18 -15.94 -5.49
CA ASP A 61 17.30 -17.10 -5.27
C ASP A 61 16.22 -16.71 -4.25
N LEU A 62 14.98 -16.57 -4.72
CA LEU A 62 13.84 -16.15 -3.89
C LEU A 62 13.38 -17.24 -2.90
N ASP A 63 13.84 -18.46 -3.04
CA ASP A 63 13.56 -19.54 -2.08
C ASP A 63 14.62 -19.58 -0.96
N ASP A 64 15.75 -18.90 -1.13
CA ASP A 64 16.75 -18.66 -0.07
C ASP A 64 16.42 -17.38 0.70
N ALA A 65 15.84 -17.56 1.90
CA ALA A 65 15.48 -16.44 2.77
C ALA A 65 16.68 -15.56 3.17
N ALA A 66 17.88 -16.14 3.33
CA ALA A 66 19.08 -15.40 3.69
C ALA A 66 19.55 -14.53 2.52
N ALA A 67 19.50 -15.05 1.29
CA ALA A 67 19.83 -14.30 0.09
C ALA A 67 18.84 -13.13 -0.14
N VAL A 68 17.54 -13.36 0.08
CA VAL A 68 16.53 -12.29 0.00
C VAL A 68 16.79 -11.22 1.06
N LEU A 69 17.11 -11.60 2.29
CA LEU A 69 17.44 -10.63 3.37
C LEU A 69 18.71 -9.83 3.06
N ALA A 70 19.72 -10.47 2.48
CA ALA A 70 20.96 -9.80 2.09
C ALA A 70 20.75 -8.77 0.97
N SER A 71 19.78 -8.97 0.07
CA SER A 71 19.46 -8.00 -0.98
C SER A 71 18.96 -6.67 -0.43
N TRP A 72 18.47 -6.63 0.80
CA TRP A 72 18.08 -5.40 1.49
C TRP A 72 19.25 -4.42 1.67
N ASP A 73 20.47 -4.91 1.83
CA ASP A 73 21.64 -4.07 2.10
C ASP A 73 22.00 -3.14 0.93
N THR A 74 21.50 -3.46 -0.26
CA THR A 74 21.68 -2.67 -1.49
C THR A 74 20.37 -2.09 -2.01
N PHE A 75 19.28 -2.16 -1.21
CA PHE A 75 17.95 -1.69 -1.59
C PHE A 75 17.72 -0.26 -1.09
N ASP A 76 18.00 0.72 -1.95
CA ASP A 76 17.66 2.12 -1.70
C ASP A 76 16.31 2.44 -2.37
N TYR A 77 15.28 2.61 -1.53
CA TYR A 77 13.89 2.77 -1.96
C TYR A 77 13.39 4.19 -1.71
N GLU A 78 12.83 4.79 -2.75
CA GLU A 78 12.15 6.08 -2.69
C GLU A 78 10.73 5.97 -3.27
N ILE A 79 9.78 6.64 -2.64
CA ILE A 79 8.40 6.77 -3.12
C ILE A 79 7.96 8.23 -3.06
N GLY A 80 7.37 8.73 -4.14
CA GLY A 80 6.68 10.02 -4.15
C GLY A 80 5.34 9.90 -3.43
N THR A 81 5.12 10.77 -2.43
CA THR A 81 3.86 10.79 -1.68
C THR A 81 2.86 11.80 -2.23
N ASP A 82 3.23 12.62 -3.21
CA ASP A 82 2.30 13.50 -3.91
C ASP A 82 1.35 12.66 -4.78
N PRO A 83 0.03 12.70 -4.56
CA PRO A 83 -0.92 11.95 -5.37
C PRO A 83 -0.93 12.36 -6.86
N ASP A 84 -0.42 13.53 -7.22
CA ASP A 84 -0.32 13.99 -8.61
C ASP A 84 1.03 13.69 -9.26
N ALA A 85 2.09 13.50 -8.45
CA ALA A 85 3.45 13.20 -8.90
C ALA A 85 3.98 11.92 -8.28
N TYR A 86 3.16 10.86 -8.28
CA TYR A 86 3.53 9.56 -7.73
C TYR A 86 4.61 8.86 -8.56
N PHE A 87 5.65 8.39 -7.90
CA PHE A 87 6.71 7.57 -8.47
C PHE A 87 7.24 6.56 -7.46
N VAL A 88 7.93 5.54 -7.95
CA VAL A 88 8.73 4.60 -7.17
C VAL A 88 10.12 4.50 -7.80
N ARG A 89 11.16 4.69 -7.00
CA ARG A 89 12.56 4.51 -7.41
C ARG A 89 13.26 3.48 -6.57
N VAL A 90 14.17 2.77 -7.21
CA VAL A 90 15.12 1.86 -6.55
C VAL A 90 16.52 2.20 -7.04
N ASN A 91 17.43 2.52 -6.12
CA ASN A 91 18.81 2.92 -6.43
C ASN A 91 18.89 4.09 -7.43
N GLY A 92 17.91 5.01 -7.37
CA GLY A 92 17.79 6.16 -8.26
C GLY A 92 17.05 5.91 -9.58
N ASP A 93 16.84 4.66 -9.98
CA ASP A 93 16.09 4.31 -11.19
C ASP A 93 14.58 4.37 -10.94
N ASP A 94 13.84 5.00 -11.85
CA ASP A 94 12.37 4.99 -11.82
C ASP A 94 11.86 3.61 -12.25
N VAL A 95 11.21 2.92 -11.32
CA VAL A 95 10.68 1.56 -11.51
C VAL A 95 9.16 1.50 -11.40
N THR A 96 8.48 2.64 -11.44
CA THR A 96 7.04 2.78 -11.20
C THR A 96 6.19 1.80 -12.01
N ASP A 97 6.52 1.60 -13.28
CA ASP A 97 5.84 0.65 -14.15
C ASP A 97 6.47 -0.74 -14.09
N ALA A 98 7.80 -0.82 -13.97
CA ALA A 98 8.54 -2.09 -13.96
C ALA A 98 8.14 -3.01 -12.80
N ILE A 99 7.80 -2.44 -11.64
CA ILE A 99 7.34 -3.20 -10.47
C ILE A 99 5.93 -3.79 -10.61
N ARG A 100 5.21 -3.49 -11.70
CA ARG A 100 3.84 -3.95 -11.94
C ARG A 100 3.74 -5.11 -12.93
N THR A 101 4.89 -5.58 -13.43
CA THR A 101 4.94 -6.72 -14.35
C THR A 101 4.47 -8.01 -13.68
N PRO A 102 3.97 -9.00 -14.45
CA PRO A 102 3.52 -10.28 -13.92
C PRO A 102 4.60 -11.03 -13.13
N ASP A 103 5.85 -11.02 -13.59
CA ASP A 103 6.97 -11.71 -12.96
C ASP A 103 7.28 -11.12 -11.58
N VAL A 104 7.33 -9.79 -11.47
CA VAL A 104 7.51 -9.10 -10.18
C VAL A 104 6.34 -9.39 -9.26
N THR A 105 5.10 -9.35 -9.79
CA THR A 105 3.90 -9.64 -9.00
C THR A 105 3.93 -11.07 -8.43
N ALA A 106 4.38 -12.05 -9.21
CA ALA A 106 4.54 -13.43 -8.75
C ALA A 106 5.62 -13.58 -7.67
N ALA A 107 6.71 -12.83 -7.78
CA ALA A 107 7.83 -12.85 -6.84
C ALA A 107 7.47 -12.26 -5.45
N VAL A 108 6.45 -11.40 -5.36
CA VAL A 108 6.04 -10.74 -4.08
C VAL A 108 5.75 -11.76 -2.97
N ALA A 109 5.14 -12.91 -3.30
CA ALA A 109 4.80 -13.91 -2.29
C ALA A 109 6.03 -14.47 -1.58
N HIS A 110 7.18 -14.60 -2.27
CA HIS A 110 8.45 -15.03 -1.68
C HIS A 110 9.01 -13.99 -0.70
N ILE A 111 8.80 -12.70 -0.99
CA ILE A 111 9.23 -11.58 -0.16
C ILE A 111 8.32 -11.42 1.06
N ALA A 112 7.01 -11.40 0.85
CA ALA A 112 6.02 -11.09 1.87
C ALA A 112 5.88 -12.19 2.96
N LYS A 113 6.28 -13.43 2.67
CA LYS A 113 6.28 -14.53 3.65
C LYS A 113 7.37 -14.41 4.72
N LEU A 114 8.39 -13.54 4.52
CA LEU A 114 9.54 -13.41 5.41
C LEU A 114 9.28 -12.39 6.53
N PRO A 115 9.20 -12.79 7.81
CA PRO A 115 8.89 -11.88 8.91
C PRO A 115 9.88 -10.73 9.06
N GLU A 116 11.18 -11.00 8.85
CA GLU A 116 12.24 -9.98 8.96
C GLU A 116 12.12 -8.91 7.87
N VAL A 117 11.77 -9.31 6.65
CA VAL A 117 11.50 -8.37 5.55
C VAL A 117 10.29 -7.50 5.89
N ARG A 118 9.21 -8.12 6.40
CA ARG A 118 8.01 -7.38 6.82
C ARG A 118 8.33 -6.36 7.91
N ALA A 119 9.12 -6.76 8.92
CA ALA A 119 9.52 -5.85 9.99
C ALA A 119 10.30 -4.63 9.46
N ARG A 120 11.23 -4.83 8.52
CA ARG A 120 11.98 -3.74 7.87
C ARG A 120 11.06 -2.85 7.03
N LEU A 121 10.14 -3.44 6.24
CA LEU A 121 9.17 -2.68 5.45
C LEU A 121 8.20 -1.87 6.31
N VAL A 122 7.74 -2.39 7.45
CA VAL A 122 6.91 -1.64 8.41
C VAL A 122 7.65 -0.38 8.89
N GLN A 123 8.93 -0.48 9.22
CA GLN A 123 9.73 0.70 9.61
C GLN A 123 9.89 1.70 8.46
N LEU A 124 10.10 1.19 7.24
CA LEU A 124 10.18 2.02 6.04
C LEU A 124 8.85 2.78 5.82
N PHE A 125 7.70 2.12 5.92
CA PHE A 125 6.38 2.74 5.77
C PHE A 125 6.15 3.84 6.81
N ARG A 126 6.46 3.57 8.06
CA ARG A 126 6.37 4.55 9.15
C ARG A 126 7.30 5.75 8.92
N ASN A 127 8.49 5.52 8.34
CA ASN A 127 9.41 6.59 7.98
C ASN A 127 8.85 7.48 6.86
N VAL A 128 8.22 6.89 5.85
CA VAL A 128 7.54 7.66 4.77
C VAL A 128 6.41 8.51 5.34
N MET A 129 5.54 7.94 6.19
CA MET A 129 4.47 8.69 6.84
C MET A 129 5.00 9.90 7.63
N ARG A 130 6.10 9.72 8.37
CA ARG A 130 6.72 10.81 9.15
C ARG A 130 7.33 11.90 8.29
N LYS A 131 7.90 11.53 7.13
CA LYS A 131 8.65 12.45 6.25
C LYS A 131 7.80 13.18 5.23
N THR A 132 6.52 12.81 5.03
CA THR A 132 5.67 13.54 4.09
C THR A 132 5.55 15.01 4.48
N ASP A 133 5.61 15.92 3.51
CA ASP A 133 5.44 17.35 3.73
C ASP A 133 3.96 17.74 3.93
N ALA A 134 3.03 16.87 3.55
CA ALA A 134 1.59 17.10 3.71
C ALA A 134 1.19 17.03 5.19
N GLN A 135 0.05 17.66 5.54
CA GLN A 135 -0.50 17.66 6.90
C GLN A 135 -1.03 16.28 7.34
N GLY A 136 -1.37 15.42 6.38
CA GLY A 136 -1.80 14.05 6.60
C GLY A 136 -1.35 13.14 5.48
N ILE A 137 -1.58 11.85 5.65
CA ILE A 137 -1.25 10.82 4.66
C ILE A 137 -2.29 9.71 4.66
N ILE A 138 -2.66 9.24 3.47
CA ILE A 138 -3.41 8.00 3.29
C ILE A 138 -2.42 6.90 2.92
N THR A 139 -2.34 5.88 3.77
CA THR A 139 -1.50 4.71 3.54
C THR A 139 -2.38 3.49 3.30
N GLU A 140 -2.16 2.79 2.19
CA GLU A 140 -2.96 1.61 1.84
C GLU A 140 -2.15 0.33 1.74
N GLY A 141 -2.79 -0.81 2.07
CA GLY A 141 -2.15 -2.13 2.02
C GLY A 141 -3.04 -3.29 2.42
N ARG A 142 -2.53 -4.16 3.31
CA ARG A 142 -3.20 -5.36 3.83
C ARG A 142 -3.22 -5.47 5.36
N ASP A 143 -2.31 -4.79 6.04
CA ASP A 143 -2.13 -4.81 7.49
C ASP A 143 -1.81 -3.42 8.04
N ILE A 144 -2.27 -2.39 7.34
CA ILE A 144 -2.01 -1.01 7.71
C ILE A 144 -2.75 -0.68 8.99
N THR A 145 -4.03 -1.06 9.07
CA THR A 145 -4.91 -0.75 10.19
C THR A 145 -4.56 -1.49 11.49
N THR A 146 -3.75 -2.56 11.40
CA THR A 146 -3.47 -3.45 12.55
C THR A 146 -1.99 -3.51 12.92
N VAL A 147 -1.08 -3.34 11.95
CA VAL A 147 0.37 -3.49 12.15
C VAL A 147 1.13 -2.21 11.86
N VAL A 148 0.88 -1.58 10.70
CA VAL A 148 1.68 -0.43 10.26
C VAL A 148 1.30 0.84 11.03
N ALA A 149 0.01 1.13 11.12
CA ALA A 149 -0.56 2.31 11.77
C ALA A 149 -1.81 1.96 12.60
N PRO A 150 -1.67 1.14 13.67
CA PRO A 150 -2.81 0.74 14.50
C PRO A 150 -3.45 1.91 15.25
N ASP A 151 -2.71 3.00 15.41
CA ASP A 151 -3.14 4.22 16.09
C ASP A 151 -3.57 5.33 15.11
N ALA A 152 -3.80 4.99 13.83
CA ALA A 152 -4.28 5.95 12.82
C ALA A 152 -5.64 6.53 13.21
N GLU A 153 -5.84 7.83 12.98
CA GLU A 153 -7.07 8.56 13.28
C GLU A 153 -8.28 7.97 12.56
N VAL A 154 -8.06 7.46 11.34
CA VAL A 154 -9.08 6.75 10.56
C VAL A 154 -8.52 5.42 10.09
N ARG A 155 -9.23 4.33 10.42
CA ARG A 155 -8.87 2.97 10.01
C ARG A 155 -10.01 2.36 9.21
N ILE A 156 -9.76 2.00 7.97
CA ILE A 156 -10.76 1.54 7.00
C ILE A 156 -10.39 0.17 6.45
N LEU A 157 -11.35 -0.74 6.45
CA LEU A 157 -11.34 -1.92 5.59
C LEU A 157 -12.24 -1.62 4.38
N LEU A 158 -11.62 -1.31 3.24
CA LEU A 158 -12.34 -1.07 1.98
C LEU A 158 -12.61 -2.39 1.27
N THR A 159 -13.86 -2.77 1.17
CA THR A 159 -14.30 -4.02 0.55
C THR A 159 -15.34 -3.80 -0.55
N ALA A 160 -15.63 -4.84 -1.30
CA ALA A 160 -16.75 -4.98 -2.21
C ALA A 160 -16.98 -6.45 -2.50
N ASP A 161 -18.17 -6.81 -2.97
CA ASP A 161 -18.47 -8.16 -3.45
C ASP A 161 -17.43 -8.66 -4.46
N GLU A 162 -17.12 -9.95 -4.40
CA GLU A 162 -16.10 -10.58 -5.24
C GLU A 162 -16.36 -10.33 -6.74
N GLN A 163 -17.61 -10.44 -7.18
CA GLN A 163 -17.96 -10.19 -8.59
C GLN A 163 -17.69 -8.75 -9.01
N VAL A 164 -17.98 -7.78 -8.12
CA VAL A 164 -17.71 -6.37 -8.36
C VAL A 164 -16.21 -6.11 -8.44
N ARG A 165 -15.42 -6.70 -7.53
CA ARG A 165 -13.95 -6.58 -7.53
C ARG A 165 -13.33 -7.18 -8.80
N MET A 166 -13.81 -8.33 -9.24
CA MET A 166 -13.38 -8.96 -10.49
C MET A 166 -13.72 -8.10 -11.71
N ALA A 167 -14.93 -7.54 -11.78
CA ALA A 167 -15.35 -6.67 -12.88
C ALA A 167 -14.49 -5.40 -12.94
N ARG A 168 -14.25 -4.73 -11.80
CA ARG A 168 -13.37 -3.54 -11.71
C ARG A 168 -11.96 -3.85 -12.22
N ARG A 169 -11.38 -4.97 -11.75
CA ARG A 169 -10.02 -5.34 -12.16
C ARG A 169 -9.93 -5.73 -13.63
N SER A 170 -10.93 -6.40 -14.18
CA SER A 170 -10.96 -6.74 -15.60
C SER A 170 -11.06 -5.50 -16.50
N ALA A 171 -11.71 -4.45 -16.03
CA ALA A 171 -11.75 -3.16 -16.74
C ALA A 171 -10.39 -2.43 -16.73
N GLU A 172 -9.58 -2.62 -15.66
CA GLU A 172 -8.23 -2.02 -15.55
C GLU A 172 -7.19 -2.77 -16.38
N VAL A 173 -7.30 -4.08 -16.52
CA VAL A 173 -6.30 -4.95 -17.17
C VAL A 173 -6.78 -5.34 -18.57
N THR A 174 -6.39 -4.57 -19.57
CA THR A 174 -6.79 -4.78 -20.96
C THR A 174 -5.97 -5.85 -21.72
N THR A 175 -4.88 -6.36 -21.10
CA THR A 175 -3.92 -7.28 -21.74
C THR A 175 -4.18 -8.76 -21.44
N GLN A 176 -5.11 -9.08 -20.55
CA GLN A 176 -5.44 -10.44 -20.11
C GLN A 176 -6.95 -10.68 -20.23
N SER A 177 -7.35 -11.93 -20.38
CA SER A 177 -8.76 -12.29 -20.33
C SER A 177 -9.34 -12.08 -18.93
N ALA A 178 -10.66 -11.87 -18.84
CA ALA A 178 -11.36 -11.73 -17.55
C ALA A 178 -11.15 -12.96 -16.64
N ALA A 179 -11.08 -14.15 -17.21
CA ALA A 179 -10.85 -15.39 -16.45
C ALA A 179 -9.43 -15.47 -15.88
N GLU A 180 -8.41 -15.07 -16.63
CA GLU A 180 -7.01 -15.03 -16.17
C GLU A 180 -6.84 -13.97 -15.08
N THR A 181 -7.43 -12.78 -15.26
CA THR A 181 -7.42 -11.69 -14.28
C THR A 181 -8.08 -12.14 -12.97
N SER A 182 -9.24 -12.79 -13.03
CA SER A 182 -9.97 -13.32 -11.90
C SER A 182 -9.16 -14.38 -11.14
N ALA A 183 -8.56 -15.33 -11.84
CA ALA A 183 -7.72 -16.36 -11.24
C ALA A 183 -6.45 -15.77 -10.60
N ALA A 184 -5.85 -14.74 -11.18
CA ALA A 184 -4.71 -14.04 -10.62
C ALA A 184 -5.07 -13.28 -9.33
N LEU A 185 -6.26 -12.63 -9.30
CA LEU A 185 -6.79 -11.97 -8.10
C LEU A 185 -6.99 -12.96 -6.95
N ALA A 186 -7.70 -14.06 -7.21
CA ALA A 186 -7.97 -15.08 -6.21
C ALA A 186 -6.67 -15.70 -5.66
N ARG A 187 -5.70 -15.99 -6.52
CA ARG A 187 -4.38 -16.49 -6.07
C ARG A 187 -3.65 -15.49 -5.19
N ARG A 188 -3.71 -14.21 -5.53
CA ARG A 188 -3.08 -13.16 -4.74
C ARG A 188 -3.73 -13.01 -3.37
N ASP A 189 -5.07 -12.88 -3.32
CA ASP A 189 -5.79 -12.79 -2.04
C ASP A 189 -5.55 -14.04 -1.18
N ALA A 190 -5.53 -15.25 -1.77
CA ALA A 190 -5.22 -16.48 -1.05
C ALA A 190 -3.77 -16.54 -0.52
N ALA A 191 -2.81 -15.95 -1.23
CA ALA A 191 -1.43 -15.87 -0.76
C ALA A 191 -1.30 -14.84 0.38
N ASP A 192 -1.90 -13.66 0.23
CA ASP A 192 -1.88 -12.58 1.24
C ASP A 192 -2.60 -13.04 2.53
N ALA A 193 -3.73 -13.77 2.43
CA ALA A 193 -4.51 -14.28 3.55
C ALA A 193 -3.78 -15.31 4.44
N LYS A 194 -2.73 -15.93 3.94
CA LYS A 194 -1.87 -16.81 4.75
C LYS A 194 -1.00 -16.05 5.74
N VAL A 195 -0.83 -14.76 5.53
CA VAL A 195 0.11 -13.93 6.29
C VAL A 195 -0.62 -12.92 7.17
N VAL A 196 -1.73 -12.35 6.67
CA VAL A 196 -2.49 -11.30 7.35
C VAL A 196 -3.98 -11.46 7.09
N ASP A 197 -4.82 -11.11 8.08
CA ASP A 197 -6.28 -11.00 7.89
C ASP A 197 -6.60 -9.58 7.42
N PHE A 198 -6.97 -9.47 6.15
CA PHE A 198 -7.46 -8.23 5.52
C PHE A 198 -8.88 -8.40 4.96
N MET A 199 -9.55 -9.46 5.36
CA MET A 199 -10.94 -9.74 4.97
C MET A 199 -11.92 -9.36 6.06
N ASN A 200 -11.46 -9.35 7.32
CA ASN A 200 -12.27 -9.00 8.48
C ASN A 200 -11.73 -7.72 9.13
N ALA A 201 -12.64 -6.80 9.47
CA ALA A 201 -12.28 -5.60 10.19
C ALA A 201 -11.88 -5.94 11.63
N ALA A 202 -10.73 -5.47 12.07
CA ALA A 202 -10.33 -5.54 13.48
C ALA A 202 -11.12 -4.53 14.32
N ASP A 203 -11.02 -4.62 15.64
CA ASP A 203 -11.69 -3.69 16.56
C ASP A 203 -11.33 -2.24 16.26
N GLY A 204 -12.35 -1.40 16.10
CA GLY A 204 -12.22 0.01 15.78
C GLY A 204 -11.84 0.31 14.32
N VAL A 205 -11.85 -0.68 13.43
CA VAL A 205 -11.69 -0.50 11.99
C VAL A 205 -13.08 -0.40 11.36
N THR A 206 -13.32 0.66 10.60
CA THR A 206 -14.59 0.87 9.88
C THR A 206 -14.60 0.07 8.59
N THR A 207 -15.56 -0.82 8.40
CA THR A 207 -15.78 -1.46 7.11
C THR A 207 -16.51 -0.49 6.18
N LEU A 208 -15.89 -0.19 5.04
CA LEU A 208 -16.48 0.56 3.95
C LEU A 208 -16.76 -0.41 2.80
N ASP A 209 -18.00 -0.88 2.70
CA ASP A 209 -18.45 -1.71 1.60
C ASP A 209 -18.84 -0.81 0.41
N SER A 210 -18.12 -0.96 -0.68
CA SER A 210 -18.31 -0.19 -1.91
C SER A 210 -19.02 -0.97 -3.01
N THR A 211 -19.72 -2.06 -2.66
CA THR A 211 -20.41 -2.91 -3.65
C THR A 211 -21.38 -2.11 -4.51
N ASP A 212 -22.21 -1.27 -3.86
CA ASP A 212 -23.23 -0.44 -4.50
C ASP A 212 -22.79 1.01 -4.72
N LEU A 213 -21.53 1.35 -4.42
CA LEU A 213 -21.00 2.70 -4.59
C LEU A 213 -20.24 2.82 -5.91
N ASP A 214 -20.41 3.95 -6.58
CA ASP A 214 -19.51 4.34 -7.64
C ASP A 214 -18.17 4.86 -7.10
N PHE A 215 -17.25 5.21 -7.99
CA PHE A 215 -15.91 5.69 -7.62
C PHE A 215 -15.98 6.96 -6.76
N ASP A 216 -16.74 7.96 -7.21
CA ASP A 216 -16.80 9.27 -6.54
C ASP A 216 -17.50 9.16 -5.18
N GLN A 217 -18.55 8.34 -5.07
CA GLN A 217 -19.22 8.05 -3.81
C GLN A 217 -18.27 7.35 -2.82
N THR A 218 -17.45 6.41 -3.29
CA THR A 218 -16.48 5.72 -2.45
C THR A 218 -15.39 6.68 -1.95
N VAL A 219 -14.88 7.56 -2.82
CA VAL A 219 -13.93 8.61 -2.46
C VAL A 219 -14.54 9.55 -1.42
N GLN A 220 -15.78 10.01 -1.66
CA GLN A 220 -16.47 10.91 -0.73
C GLN A 220 -16.67 10.27 0.66
N ALA A 221 -16.99 8.98 0.73
CA ALA A 221 -17.13 8.26 1.99
C ALA A 221 -15.81 8.24 2.79
N VAL A 222 -14.66 8.06 2.14
CA VAL A 222 -13.35 8.16 2.81
C VAL A 222 -13.09 9.58 3.32
N VAL A 223 -13.41 10.60 2.52
CA VAL A 223 -13.26 12.02 2.90
C VAL A 223 -14.15 12.37 4.09
N ASP A 224 -15.38 11.88 4.12
CA ASP A 224 -16.32 12.14 5.21
C ASP A 224 -15.88 11.47 6.52
N LEU A 225 -15.29 10.28 6.46
CA LEU A 225 -14.67 9.63 7.63
C LEU A 225 -13.52 10.48 8.19
N ALA A 226 -12.67 11.05 7.34
CA ALA A 226 -11.58 11.94 7.77
C ALA A 226 -12.14 13.20 8.48
N ARG A 227 -13.14 13.85 7.89
CA ARG A 227 -13.80 15.04 8.46
C ARG A 227 -14.47 14.75 9.80
N THR A 228 -15.10 13.58 9.92
CA THR A 228 -15.73 13.15 11.18
C THR A 228 -14.70 12.91 12.29
N ALA A 229 -13.48 12.49 11.92
CA ALA A 229 -12.37 12.28 12.85
C ALA A 229 -11.60 13.58 13.22
N GLY A 230 -12.01 14.74 12.68
CA GLY A 230 -11.49 16.04 13.10
C GLY A 230 -10.48 16.66 12.13
N HIS A 231 -10.44 16.21 10.88
CA HIS A 231 -9.67 16.88 9.82
C HIS A 231 -10.43 18.03 9.21
#